data_a68917cf3309e88827f1762dd5452d48
#
_entry.id   a68917cf3309e88827f1762dd5452d48
#
_cell.length_a   1.000
_cell.length_b   1.000
_cell.length_c   1.000
_cell.angle_alpha   90.00
_cell.angle_beta   90.00
_cell.angle_gamma   90.00
#
_symmetry.space_group_name_H-M   'P 1'
#
loop_
_entity.id
_entity.type
_entity.pdbx_description
1 polymer ?
#
loop_
_entity_poly.entity_id
_entity_poly.type
_entity_poly.pdbx_seq_one_letter_code
_entity_poly.pdbx_strand_id
1 'polypeptide(L)'
;MEDVMLTQELVKQIEQLTSKFDQNGQKLADYLEGLVHANFLNYWDYIQLDTLLSLQNPKTDLKDEMIFVTYHQITELYFKLVLWEMQQLTQGEVDEAARFLEKIQRMNRYFEQLVSSFQVMTEGLDREQFAKFRLALTPSSGFQSVQYRIIELMSTDVANLVHPNYVLWLSPGDPAKEYLDKLYWKAGARNTETGQKTLTLQQFEQKYDTLLLEKIEAYRKKNLRQQMHRYLNEKEKKSSDIIVALREFDLYANVHWPLAHFRAAVRHLVSHNAVKGATGGTNWRKYLPPRFQRIIFFPELWSDEEKDNWGKSWVLEQVKE
;
A
#
# COMPACT_ATOMS: atom_id res chain seq x y z
N MET A 1 46.05 25.17 21.63
CA MET A 1 45.10 24.08 21.37
C MET A 1 44.18 24.07 22.57
N GLU A 2 42.94 24.50 22.39
CA GLU A 2 41.94 24.38 23.46
C GLU A 2 41.69 22.89 23.70
N ASP A 3 41.77 22.48 24.97
CA ASP A 3 41.45 21.11 25.40
C ASP A 3 39.96 20.87 25.07
N VAL A 4 39.69 20.03 24.08
CA VAL A 4 38.34 19.60 23.76
C VAL A 4 37.87 18.69 24.89
N MET A 5 37.11 19.24 25.85
CA MET A 5 36.47 18.43 26.89
C MET A 5 35.36 17.61 26.28
N LEU A 6 35.55 16.28 26.25
CA LEU A 6 34.48 15.33 25.83
C LEU A 6 33.36 15.37 26.86
N THR A 7 32.10 15.56 26.38
CA THR A 7 30.95 15.47 27.26
C THR A 7 30.73 14.01 27.70
N GLN A 8 30.14 13.79 28.88
CA GLN A 8 29.81 12.44 29.37
C GLN A 8 28.93 11.65 28.37
N GLU A 9 28.06 12.34 27.68
CA GLU A 9 27.22 11.74 26.66
C GLU A 9 28.01 11.25 25.44
N LEU A 10 29.01 12.04 25.00
CA LEU A 10 29.88 11.64 23.89
C LEU A 10 30.77 10.45 24.28
N VAL A 11 31.28 10.42 25.51
CA VAL A 11 32.03 9.25 26.02
C VAL A 11 31.18 8.01 25.98
N LYS A 12 29.94 8.07 26.45
CA LYS A 12 28.99 6.95 26.42
C LYS A 12 28.67 6.47 24.98
N GLN A 13 28.53 7.40 24.04
CA GLN A 13 28.33 7.06 22.62
C GLN A 13 29.56 6.36 22.03
N ILE A 14 30.77 6.83 22.35
CA ILE A 14 32.04 6.20 21.92
C ILE A 14 32.12 4.77 22.47
N GLU A 15 31.81 4.56 23.75
CA GLU A 15 31.82 3.22 24.38
C GLU A 15 30.81 2.28 23.68
N GLN A 16 29.58 2.74 23.37
CA GLN A 16 28.58 1.97 22.63
C GLN A 16 29.05 1.61 21.22
N LEU A 17 29.65 2.57 20.51
CA LEU A 17 30.21 2.33 19.18
C LEU A 17 31.38 1.34 19.25
N THR A 18 32.29 1.48 20.20
CA THR A 18 33.41 0.55 20.39
C THR A 18 32.89 -0.88 20.58
N SER A 19 31.93 -1.08 21.49
CA SER A 19 31.33 -2.39 21.70
C SER A 19 30.68 -2.96 20.43
N LYS A 20 29.98 -2.13 19.65
CA LYS A 20 29.34 -2.54 18.39
C LYS A 20 30.37 -2.97 17.32
N PHE A 21 31.48 -2.26 17.22
CA PHE A 21 32.53 -2.59 16.25
C PHE A 21 33.32 -3.83 16.67
N ASP A 22 33.65 -3.98 17.96
CA ASP A 22 34.34 -5.13 18.51
C ASP A 22 33.55 -6.44 18.31
N GLN A 23 32.21 -6.40 18.46
CA GLN A 23 31.33 -7.55 18.17
C GLN A 23 31.42 -8.05 16.73
N ASN A 24 31.78 -7.17 15.80
CA ASN A 24 31.96 -7.51 14.39
C ASN A 24 33.44 -7.70 14.00
N GLY A 25 34.36 -7.77 14.97
CA GLY A 25 35.79 -7.94 14.73
C GLY A 25 36.46 -6.73 14.06
N GLN A 26 35.87 -5.54 14.18
CA GLN A 26 36.39 -4.29 13.62
C GLN A 26 36.81 -3.34 14.72
N LYS A 27 37.72 -2.42 14.41
CA LYS A 27 38.16 -1.39 15.33
C LYS A 27 37.47 -0.06 15.03
N LEU A 28 36.85 0.55 16.04
CA LEU A 28 36.24 1.88 15.91
C LEU A 28 37.25 2.94 15.44
N ALA A 29 38.52 2.85 15.89
CA ALA A 29 39.56 3.78 15.50
C ALA A 29 39.80 3.82 13.98
N ASP A 30 39.84 2.65 13.33
CA ASP A 30 40.03 2.56 11.87
C ASP A 30 38.85 3.19 11.12
N TYR A 31 37.62 3.03 11.65
CA TYR A 31 36.44 3.67 11.10
C TYR A 31 36.43 5.19 11.27
N LEU A 32 36.83 5.68 12.44
CA LEU A 32 36.95 7.12 12.72
C LEU A 32 38.03 7.78 11.84
N GLU A 33 39.15 7.10 11.60
CA GLU A 33 40.16 7.55 10.65
C GLU A 33 39.58 7.66 9.23
N GLY A 34 38.80 6.69 8.82
CA GLY A 34 38.07 6.74 7.53
C GLY A 34 37.12 7.94 7.45
N LEU A 35 36.42 8.26 8.55
CA LEU A 35 35.48 9.39 8.58
C LEU A 35 36.21 10.75 8.48
N VAL A 36 37.46 10.86 8.94
CA VAL A 36 38.27 12.08 8.79
C VAL A 36 38.53 12.41 7.31
N HIS A 37 38.59 11.38 6.47
CA HIS A 37 38.77 11.50 5.01
C HIS A 37 37.47 11.46 4.21
N ALA A 38 36.35 11.13 4.84
CA ALA A 38 35.07 11.06 4.18
C ALA A 38 34.47 12.44 3.93
N ASN A 39 33.84 12.62 2.78
CA ASN A 39 33.03 13.80 2.52
C ASN A 39 31.70 13.72 3.31
N PHE A 40 31.23 14.87 3.80
CA PHE A 40 29.90 14.93 4.40
C PHE A 40 28.84 14.59 3.36
N LEU A 41 27.82 13.79 3.77
CA LEU A 41 26.67 13.52 2.94
C LEU A 41 25.83 14.80 2.79
N ASN A 42 25.64 15.22 1.57
CA ASN A 42 24.72 16.29 1.23
C ASN A 42 23.28 15.73 1.16
N TYR A 43 22.30 16.61 1.24
CA TYR A 43 20.88 16.26 1.13
C TYR A 43 20.57 15.40 -0.12
N TRP A 44 21.03 15.83 -1.29
CA TRP A 44 20.80 15.15 -2.55
C TRP A 44 21.48 13.78 -2.64
N ASP A 45 22.69 13.63 -2.09
CA ASP A 45 23.39 12.33 -2.02
C ASP A 45 22.64 11.37 -1.08
N TYR A 46 22.19 11.89 0.09
CA TYR A 46 21.47 11.10 1.09
C TYR A 46 20.16 10.51 0.54
N ILE A 47 19.38 11.31 -0.20
CA ILE A 47 18.12 10.86 -0.79
C ILE A 47 18.27 10.29 -2.20
N GLN A 48 19.48 10.21 -2.74
CA GLN A 48 19.76 9.75 -4.11
C GLN A 48 18.94 10.51 -5.16
N LEU A 49 18.93 11.86 -5.06
CA LEU A 49 18.03 12.72 -5.81
C LEU A 49 18.18 12.55 -7.32
N ASP A 50 19.40 12.51 -7.84
CA ASP A 50 19.65 12.37 -9.29
C ASP A 50 19.12 11.05 -9.83
N THR A 51 19.34 9.95 -9.06
CA THR A 51 18.77 8.64 -9.39
C THR A 51 17.24 8.68 -9.36
N LEU A 52 16.66 9.25 -8.30
CA LEU A 52 15.21 9.37 -8.15
C LEU A 52 14.58 10.12 -9.35
N LEU A 53 15.17 11.24 -9.74
CA LEU A 53 14.66 12.08 -10.83
C LEU A 53 15.01 11.55 -12.24
N SER A 54 15.82 10.50 -12.36
CA SER A 54 16.10 9.81 -13.63
C SER A 54 15.11 8.68 -13.97
N LEU A 55 14.23 8.32 -13.05
CA LEU A 55 13.30 7.19 -13.21
C LEU A 55 12.01 7.54 -13.96
N GLN A 56 11.75 8.81 -14.25
CA GLN A 56 10.56 9.28 -14.94
C GLN A 56 10.78 9.24 -16.46
N ASN A 57 10.43 8.12 -17.08
CA ASN A 57 10.68 7.86 -18.50
C ASN A 57 9.37 7.61 -19.27
N PRO A 58 8.67 8.65 -19.78
CA PRO A 58 7.50 8.51 -20.63
C PRO A 58 7.76 7.66 -21.88
N LYS A 59 6.73 6.99 -22.37
CA LYS A 59 6.80 6.14 -23.58
C LYS A 59 6.32 6.87 -24.83
N THR A 60 5.65 8.02 -24.67
CA THR A 60 5.13 8.85 -25.77
C THR A 60 5.63 10.28 -25.63
N ASP A 61 5.45 11.09 -26.69
CA ASP A 61 5.78 12.52 -26.68
C ASP A 61 4.69 13.41 -26.05
N LEU A 62 3.63 12.79 -25.49
CA LEU A 62 2.52 13.49 -24.85
C LEU A 62 2.92 13.98 -23.46
N LYS A 63 2.81 15.28 -23.23
CA LYS A 63 3.41 15.94 -22.06
C LYS A 63 2.84 15.44 -20.72
N ASP A 64 1.56 15.16 -20.68
CA ASP A 64 0.89 14.74 -19.45
C ASP A 64 1.21 13.29 -19.04
N GLU A 65 1.87 12.51 -19.90
CA GLU A 65 2.39 11.21 -19.51
C GLU A 65 3.44 11.32 -18.40
N MET A 66 4.23 12.39 -18.38
CA MET A 66 5.18 12.67 -17.29
C MET A 66 4.45 12.82 -15.94
N ILE A 67 3.31 13.53 -15.91
CA ILE A 67 2.49 13.68 -14.71
C ILE A 67 1.99 12.30 -14.25
N PHE A 68 1.48 11.49 -15.18
CA PHE A 68 0.98 10.16 -14.92
C PHE A 68 2.04 9.23 -14.31
N VAL A 69 3.22 9.15 -14.91
CA VAL A 69 4.33 8.31 -14.43
C VAL A 69 4.79 8.76 -13.06
N THR A 70 5.06 10.07 -12.89
CA THR A 70 5.55 10.62 -11.62
C THR A 70 4.54 10.41 -10.50
N TYR A 71 3.25 10.65 -10.75
CA TYR A 71 2.20 10.44 -9.76
C TYR A 71 2.12 8.98 -9.29
N HIS A 72 2.22 8.01 -10.21
CA HIS A 72 2.21 6.60 -9.84
C HIS A 72 3.46 6.20 -9.04
N GLN A 73 4.63 6.77 -9.34
CA GLN A 73 5.83 6.55 -8.53
C GLN A 73 5.68 7.13 -7.11
N ILE A 74 5.10 8.32 -6.97
CA ILE A 74 4.76 8.90 -5.65
C ILE A 74 3.79 7.99 -4.90
N THR A 75 2.78 7.46 -5.56
CA THR A 75 1.83 6.51 -4.98
C THR A 75 2.54 5.26 -4.42
N GLU A 76 3.43 4.67 -5.19
CA GLU A 76 4.21 3.50 -4.76
C GLU A 76 5.18 3.83 -3.60
N LEU A 77 5.71 5.06 -3.53
CA LEU A 77 6.52 5.52 -2.39
C LEU A 77 5.68 5.67 -1.11
N TYR A 78 4.45 6.16 -1.20
CA TYR A 78 3.53 6.16 -0.06
C TYR A 78 3.18 4.74 0.39
N PHE A 79 2.92 3.80 -0.53
CA PHE A 79 2.71 2.40 -0.16
C PHE A 79 3.95 1.80 0.54
N LYS A 80 5.15 2.18 0.13
CA LYS A 80 6.39 1.78 0.80
C LYS A 80 6.45 2.30 2.25
N LEU A 81 6.00 3.53 2.52
CA LEU A 81 5.90 4.06 3.89
C LEU A 81 4.88 3.28 4.71
N VAL A 82 3.70 2.98 4.15
CA VAL A 82 2.69 2.14 4.82
C VAL A 82 3.27 0.77 5.17
N LEU A 83 3.91 0.10 4.21
CA LEU A 83 4.54 -1.21 4.44
C LEU A 83 5.65 -1.16 5.49
N TRP A 84 6.39 -0.07 5.56
CA TRP A 84 7.43 0.12 6.58
C TRP A 84 6.86 0.18 8.00
N GLU A 85 5.76 0.90 8.21
CA GLU A 85 5.07 0.92 9.51
C GLU A 85 4.46 -0.46 9.83
N MET A 86 3.82 -1.10 8.84
CA MET A 86 3.22 -2.44 9.01
C MET A 86 4.26 -3.52 9.36
N GLN A 87 5.45 -3.48 8.78
CA GLN A 87 6.52 -4.42 9.12
C GLN A 87 6.88 -4.35 10.60
N GLN A 88 7.06 -3.15 11.14
CA GLN A 88 7.38 -2.94 12.55
C GLN A 88 6.24 -3.44 13.47
N LEU A 89 4.97 -3.21 13.06
CA LEU A 89 3.80 -3.69 13.82
C LEU A 89 3.66 -5.22 13.83
N THR A 90 4.09 -5.88 12.76
CA THR A 90 3.87 -7.33 12.57
C THR A 90 5.09 -8.18 12.92
N GLN A 91 6.27 -7.59 13.14
CA GLN A 91 7.50 -8.29 13.53
C GLN A 91 7.71 -8.39 15.05
N GLY A 92 6.81 -7.82 15.84
CA GLY A 92 6.89 -7.87 17.30
C GLY A 92 7.82 -6.82 17.92
N GLU A 93 8.21 -5.80 17.14
CA GLU A 93 9.05 -4.69 17.60
C GLU A 93 8.26 -3.65 18.43
N VAL A 94 6.95 -3.77 18.48
CA VAL A 94 6.04 -2.84 19.16
C VAL A 94 5.35 -3.58 20.29
N ASP A 95 5.72 -3.27 21.53
CA ASP A 95 5.13 -3.89 22.72
C ASP A 95 4.13 -2.98 23.45
N GLU A 96 4.07 -1.70 23.09
CA GLU A 96 3.21 -0.71 23.74
C GLU A 96 2.02 -0.30 22.87
N ALA A 97 0.82 -0.29 23.45
CA ALA A 97 -0.42 0.12 22.78
C ALA A 97 -0.33 1.55 22.20
N ALA A 98 0.36 2.48 22.88
CA ALA A 98 0.56 3.84 22.42
C ALA A 98 1.39 3.89 21.10
N ARG A 99 2.44 3.08 20.99
CA ARG A 99 3.23 2.98 19.75
C ARG A 99 2.47 2.29 18.63
N PHE A 100 1.66 1.29 18.97
CA PHE A 100 0.75 0.66 18.02
C PHE A 100 -0.20 1.69 17.41
N LEU A 101 -0.88 2.47 18.26
CA LEU A 101 -1.76 3.55 17.83
C LEU A 101 -1.05 4.59 16.95
N GLU A 102 0.13 5.06 17.38
CA GLU A 102 0.93 6.04 16.63
C GLU A 102 1.20 5.57 15.20
N LYS A 103 1.59 4.31 15.02
CA LYS A 103 1.90 3.75 13.71
C LYS A 103 0.66 3.60 12.82
N ILE A 104 -0.49 3.20 13.38
CA ILE A 104 -1.76 3.19 12.64
C ILE A 104 -2.11 4.61 12.18
N GLN A 105 -1.99 5.61 13.06
CA GLN A 105 -2.25 7.00 12.71
C GLN A 105 -1.29 7.54 11.63
N ARG A 106 -0.03 7.08 11.59
CA ARG A 106 0.91 7.42 10.51
C ARG A 106 0.44 6.83 9.18
N MET A 107 0.04 5.55 9.16
CA MET A 107 -0.52 4.92 7.96
C MET A 107 -1.78 5.63 7.47
N ASN A 108 -2.68 6.06 8.37
CA ASN A 108 -3.86 6.85 8.02
C ASN A 108 -3.48 8.16 7.34
N ARG A 109 -2.47 8.89 7.88
CA ARG A 109 -1.96 10.11 7.23
C ARG A 109 -1.38 9.87 5.84
N TYR A 110 -0.68 8.74 5.63
CA TYR A 110 -0.17 8.40 4.29
C TYR A 110 -1.31 8.12 3.31
N PHE A 111 -2.34 7.41 3.71
CA PHE A 111 -3.52 7.18 2.89
C PHE A 111 -4.35 8.46 2.66
N GLU A 112 -4.47 9.33 3.65
CA GLU A 112 -5.11 10.64 3.49
C GLU A 112 -4.42 11.46 2.39
N GLN A 113 -3.08 11.51 2.40
CA GLN A 113 -2.32 12.17 1.34
C GLN A 113 -2.53 11.49 -0.02
N LEU A 114 -2.55 10.14 -0.07
CA LEU A 114 -2.87 9.41 -1.29
C LEU A 114 -4.25 9.79 -1.86
N VAL A 115 -5.27 9.83 -1.02
CA VAL A 115 -6.65 10.19 -1.43
C VAL A 115 -6.71 11.65 -1.90
N SER A 116 -6.15 12.58 -1.14
CA SER A 116 -6.12 14.01 -1.48
C SER A 116 -5.33 14.28 -2.78
N SER A 117 -4.16 13.68 -2.92
CA SER A 117 -3.29 13.86 -4.09
C SER A 117 -3.90 13.34 -5.41
N PHE A 118 -4.99 12.55 -5.33
CA PHE A 118 -5.67 12.09 -6.54
C PHE A 118 -6.22 13.22 -7.42
N GLN A 119 -6.33 14.45 -6.87
CA GLN A 119 -6.65 15.64 -7.65
C GLN A 119 -5.66 15.86 -8.81
N VAL A 120 -4.39 15.47 -8.66
CA VAL A 120 -3.41 15.49 -9.75
C VAL A 120 -3.89 14.66 -10.94
N MET A 121 -4.56 13.55 -10.70
CA MET A 121 -5.09 12.67 -11.75
C MET A 121 -6.45 13.13 -12.28
N THR A 122 -7.32 13.69 -11.42
CA THR A 122 -8.67 14.08 -11.82
C THR A 122 -8.72 15.44 -12.48
N GLU A 123 -7.90 16.40 -12.04
CA GLU A 123 -7.93 17.80 -12.47
C GLU A 123 -6.65 18.22 -13.20
N GLY A 124 -5.52 17.58 -12.87
CA GLY A 124 -4.20 17.93 -13.41
C GLY A 124 -3.85 17.27 -14.73
N LEU A 125 -4.64 16.32 -15.26
CA LEU A 125 -4.40 15.65 -16.53
C LEU A 125 -5.38 16.12 -17.60
N ASP A 126 -4.83 16.47 -18.77
CA ASP A 126 -5.63 16.68 -19.96
C ASP A 126 -6.27 15.38 -20.46
N ARG A 127 -7.58 15.42 -20.67
CA ARG A 127 -8.38 14.24 -21.02
C ARG A 127 -8.02 13.66 -22.39
N GLU A 128 -7.68 14.51 -23.37
CA GLU A 128 -7.36 14.05 -24.72
C GLU A 128 -5.98 13.42 -24.74
N GLN A 129 -4.99 14.03 -24.08
CA GLN A 129 -3.65 13.49 -23.97
C GLN A 129 -3.70 12.13 -23.26
N PHE A 130 -4.41 12.04 -22.09
CA PHE A 130 -4.59 10.78 -21.39
C PHE A 130 -5.23 9.72 -22.28
N ALA A 131 -6.29 10.06 -23.03
CA ALA A 131 -6.97 9.11 -23.91
C ALA A 131 -6.04 8.54 -25.01
N LYS A 132 -5.01 9.28 -25.40
CA LYS A 132 -4.02 8.87 -26.40
C LYS A 132 -2.91 8.03 -25.78
N PHE A 133 -2.19 8.55 -24.76
CA PHE A 133 -1.04 7.82 -24.22
C PHE A 133 -1.44 6.55 -23.44
N ARG A 134 -2.64 6.50 -22.82
CA ARG A 134 -3.08 5.30 -22.12
C ARG A 134 -3.07 4.03 -22.98
N LEU A 135 -3.22 4.17 -24.30
CA LEU A 135 -3.18 3.03 -25.22
C LEU A 135 -1.78 2.44 -25.32
N ALA A 136 -0.74 3.27 -25.18
CA ALA A 136 0.64 2.81 -25.11
C ALA A 136 0.98 2.09 -23.79
N LEU A 137 0.13 2.26 -22.74
CA LEU A 137 0.31 1.60 -21.45
C LEU A 137 -0.35 0.21 -21.40
N THR A 138 -1.00 -0.24 -22.45
CA THR A 138 -1.59 -1.58 -22.51
C THR A 138 -0.47 -2.64 -22.51
N PRO A 139 -0.51 -3.68 -21.68
CA PRO A 139 -1.62 -4.13 -20.81
C PRO A 139 -1.46 -3.80 -19.31
N SER A 140 -1.18 -2.57 -18.92
CA SER A 140 -1.08 -2.20 -17.51
C SER A 140 -2.43 -1.92 -16.85
N SER A 141 -2.53 -2.13 -15.54
CA SER A 141 -3.74 -1.89 -14.74
C SER A 141 -3.39 -1.66 -13.27
N GLY A 142 -4.19 -0.86 -12.56
CA GLY A 142 -3.97 -0.50 -11.16
C GLY A 142 -3.91 -1.68 -10.19
N PHE A 143 -4.55 -2.83 -10.49
CA PHE A 143 -4.44 -4.02 -9.63
C PHE A 143 -3.01 -4.59 -9.58
N GLN A 144 -2.14 -4.21 -10.50
CA GLN A 144 -0.75 -4.65 -10.60
C GLN A 144 0.19 -3.98 -9.60
N SER A 145 -0.27 -3.08 -8.74
CA SER A 145 0.53 -2.62 -7.61
C SER A 145 0.73 -3.76 -6.61
N VAL A 146 1.89 -4.40 -6.65
CA VAL A 146 2.21 -5.50 -5.73
C VAL A 146 2.32 -5.01 -4.29
N GLN A 147 2.76 -3.77 -4.06
CA GLN A 147 2.82 -3.20 -2.72
C GLN A 147 1.42 -3.09 -2.10
N TYR A 148 0.43 -2.66 -2.87
CA TYR A 148 -0.95 -2.61 -2.37
C TYR A 148 -1.48 -4.02 -2.06
N ARG A 149 -1.19 -5.03 -2.89
CA ARG A 149 -1.54 -6.44 -2.60
C ARG A 149 -0.89 -6.94 -1.31
N ILE A 150 0.36 -6.53 -1.04
CA ILE A 150 1.06 -6.89 0.21
C ILE A 150 0.43 -6.15 1.41
N ILE A 151 0.06 -4.86 1.28
CA ILE A 151 -0.66 -4.13 2.32
C ILE A 151 -1.95 -4.88 2.72
N GLU A 152 -2.73 -5.36 1.76
CA GLU A 152 -3.93 -6.14 2.05
C GLU A 152 -3.61 -7.42 2.85
N LEU A 153 -2.62 -8.20 2.41
CA LEU A 153 -2.20 -9.44 3.09
C LEU A 153 -1.64 -9.19 4.50
N MET A 154 -1.03 -8.04 4.71
CA MET A 154 -0.52 -7.64 6.03
C MET A 154 -1.61 -7.03 6.93
N SER A 155 -2.72 -6.59 6.38
CA SER A 155 -3.81 -5.93 7.14
C SER A 155 -4.73 -6.94 7.81
N THR A 156 -5.08 -8.02 7.12
CA THR A 156 -6.15 -8.93 7.56
C THR A 156 -5.85 -10.39 7.24
N ASP A 157 -6.67 -11.29 7.74
CA ASP A 157 -6.58 -12.69 7.37
C ASP A 157 -6.92 -12.86 5.88
N VAL A 158 -6.15 -13.66 5.18
CA VAL A 158 -6.30 -13.86 3.73
C VAL A 158 -7.71 -14.30 3.32
N ALA A 159 -8.43 -14.97 4.22
CA ALA A 159 -9.83 -15.35 3.99
C ALA A 159 -10.75 -14.15 3.75
N ASN A 160 -10.48 -12.99 4.37
CA ASN A 160 -11.25 -11.76 4.16
C ASN A 160 -10.98 -11.10 2.78
N LEU A 161 -9.96 -11.57 2.07
CA LEU A 161 -9.57 -11.08 0.74
C LEU A 161 -10.05 -12.03 -0.38
N VAL A 162 -10.70 -13.13 -0.03
CA VAL A 162 -11.24 -14.09 -0.99
C VAL A 162 -12.50 -13.54 -1.63
N HIS A 163 -12.65 -13.76 -2.94
CA HIS A 163 -13.87 -13.39 -3.64
C HIS A 163 -15.08 -14.14 -3.07
N PRO A 164 -16.23 -13.49 -2.83
CA PRO A 164 -17.40 -14.07 -2.13
C PRO A 164 -17.86 -15.43 -2.70
N ASN A 165 -17.74 -15.64 -3.99
CA ASN A 165 -18.14 -16.91 -4.64
C ASN A 165 -17.28 -18.11 -4.19
N TYR A 166 -16.13 -17.90 -3.56
CA TYR A 166 -15.20 -18.97 -3.19
C TYR A 166 -15.02 -19.12 -1.68
N VAL A 167 -15.59 -18.24 -0.86
CA VAL A 167 -15.43 -18.25 0.60
C VAL A 167 -15.81 -19.60 1.21
N LEU A 168 -16.92 -20.20 0.75
CA LEU A 168 -17.42 -21.50 1.25
C LEU A 168 -16.56 -22.70 0.80
N TRP A 169 -15.62 -22.50 -0.11
CA TRP A 169 -14.78 -23.56 -0.66
C TRP A 169 -13.42 -23.66 0.03
N LEU A 170 -13.16 -22.76 0.97
CA LEU A 170 -11.88 -22.66 1.67
C LEU A 170 -12.06 -22.89 3.16
N SER A 171 -11.15 -23.66 3.74
CA SER A 171 -11.09 -23.94 5.16
C SER A 171 -9.88 -23.28 5.82
N PRO A 172 -9.98 -22.85 7.09
CA PRO A 172 -8.82 -22.38 7.83
C PRO A 172 -7.72 -23.43 7.81
N GLY A 173 -6.56 -23.10 7.24
CA GLY A 173 -5.44 -24.04 7.13
C GLY A 173 -5.18 -24.59 5.74
N ASP A 174 -6.05 -24.32 4.77
CA ASP A 174 -5.77 -24.65 3.37
C ASP A 174 -4.45 -24.02 2.88
N PRO A 175 -3.79 -24.62 1.89
CA PRO A 175 -2.55 -24.10 1.33
C PRO A 175 -2.69 -22.66 0.84
N ALA A 176 -1.65 -21.83 0.99
CA ALA A 176 -1.64 -20.43 0.55
C ALA A 176 -2.05 -20.27 -0.92
N LYS A 177 -1.69 -21.23 -1.75
CA LYS A 177 -2.02 -21.22 -3.18
C LYS A 177 -3.53 -21.25 -3.44
N GLU A 178 -4.29 -22.01 -2.63
CA GLU A 178 -5.75 -22.08 -2.76
C GLU A 178 -6.40 -20.72 -2.49
N TYR A 179 -5.88 -19.95 -1.54
CA TYR A 179 -6.30 -18.58 -1.28
C TYR A 179 -5.86 -17.63 -2.41
N LEU A 180 -4.59 -17.69 -2.82
CA LEU A 180 -4.04 -16.79 -3.83
C LEU A 180 -4.84 -16.84 -5.14
N ASP A 181 -5.22 -18.03 -5.59
CA ASP A 181 -5.97 -18.23 -6.82
C ASP A 181 -7.42 -17.67 -6.76
N LYS A 182 -7.94 -17.46 -5.55
CA LYS A 182 -9.32 -17.03 -5.27
C LYS A 182 -9.44 -15.62 -4.70
N LEU A 183 -8.33 -14.83 -4.68
CA LEU A 183 -8.36 -13.44 -4.24
C LEU A 183 -9.31 -12.59 -5.10
N TYR A 184 -10.04 -11.70 -4.47
CA TYR A 184 -11.11 -10.90 -5.07
C TYR A 184 -10.68 -10.13 -6.32
N TRP A 185 -9.47 -9.54 -6.30
CA TRP A 185 -8.97 -8.73 -7.40
C TRP A 185 -8.60 -9.56 -8.65
N LYS A 186 -8.28 -10.86 -8.50
CA LYS A 186 -8.05 -11.77 -9.63
C LYS A 186 -9.33 -12.02 -10.43
N ALA A 187 -10.48 -12.02 -9.76
CA ALA A 187 -11.77 -12.16 -10.45
C ALA A 187 -12.06 -10.98 -11.40
N GLY A 188 -11.66 -9.75 -10.99
CA GLY A 188 -11.82 -8.55 -11.81
C GLY A 188 -10.90 -8.50 -13.05
N ALA A 189 -9.83 -9.28 -13.05
CA ALA A 189 -8.85 -9.33 -14.12
C ALA A 189 -9.05 -10.54 -15.08
N ARG A 190 -10.27 -11.06 -15.15
CA ARG A 190 -10.67 -12.10 -16.10
C ARG A 190 -11.62 -11.52 -17.15
N ASN A 191 -11.56 -12.11 -18.34
CA ASN A 191 -12.56 -11.83 -19.38
C ASN A 191 -13.96 -12.27 -18.89
N THR A 192 -14.94 -11.39 -18.95
CA THR A 192 -16.28 -11.63 -18.41
C THR A 192 -17.08 -12.67 -19.20
N GLU A 193 -16.76 -12.89 -20.48
CA GLU A 193 -17.48 -13.82 -21.35
C GLU A 193 -16.86 -15.21 -21.32
N THR A 194 -15.51 -15.28 -21.36
CA THR A 194 -14.79 -16.56 -21.47
C THR A 194 -14.26 -17.08 -20.13
N GLY A 195 -14.20 -16.23 -19.07
CA GLY A 195 -13.58 -16.56 -17.79
C GLY A 195 -12.04 -16.65 -17.85
N GLN A 196 -11.44 -16.46 -19.01
CA GLN A 196 -9.99 -16.57 -19.20
C GLN A 196 -9.26 -15.39 -18.52
N LYS A 197 -8.04 -15.65 -18.05
CA LYS A 197 -7.16 -14.63 -17.49
C LYS A 197 -6.77 -13.63 -18.57
N THR A 198 -6.83 -12.33 -18.27
CA THR A 198 -6.26 -11.31 -19.14
C THR A 198 -4.74 -11.45 -19.22
N LEU A 199 -4.11 -10.94 -20.29
CA LEU A 199 -2.65 -10.91 -20.41
C LEU A 199 -2.02 -10.17 -19.22
N THR A 200 -2.65 -9.10 -18.78
CA THR A 200 -2.26 -8.32 -17.60
C THR A 200 -2.16 -9.18 -16.34
N LEU A 201 -3.16 -10.03 -16.10
CA LEU A 201 -3.16 -10.94 -14.95
C LEU A 201 -2.08 -12.02 -15.09
N GLN A 202 -1.93 -12.62 -16.26
CA GLN A 202 -0.92 -13.64 -16.50
C GLN A 202 0.51 -13.13 -16.23
N GLN A 203 0.84 -11.95 -16.74
CA GLN A 203 2.14 -11.30 -16.51
C GLN A 203 2.37 -10.95 -15.04
N PHE A 204 1.33 -10.48 -14.36
CA PHE A 204 1.42 -10.19 -12.93
C PHE A 204 1.68 -11.45 -12.10
N GLU A 205 0.93 -12.51 -12.36
CA GLU A 205 1.10 -13.81 -11.70
C GLU A 205 2.50 -14.38 -11.92
N GLN A 206 2.97 -14.37 -13.16
CA GLN A 206 4.31 -14.85 -13.50
C GLN A 206 5.40 -14.13 -12.71
N LYS A 207 5.24 -12.84 -12.48
CA LYS A 207 6.23 -12.01 -11.78
C LYS A 207 6.14 -12.09 -10.26
N TYR A 208 4.93 -12.17 -9.71
CA TYR A 208 4.70 -11.89 -8.29
C TYR A 208 4.02 -13.01 -7.49
N ASP A 209 3.50 -14.09 -8.11
CA ASP A 209 2.79 -15.13 -7.35
C ASP A 209 3.67 -15.79 -6.30
N THR A 210 4.96 -16.03 -6.58
CA THR A 210 5.90 -16.58 -5.59
C THR A 210 6.03 -15.68 -4.38
N LEU A 211 6.25 -14.37 -4.60
CA LEU A 211 6.33 -13.38 -3.53
C LEU A 211 5.02 -13.30 -2.72
N LEU A 212 3.87 -13.32 -3.41
CA LEU A 212 2.57 -13.24 -2.73
C LEU A 212 2.29 -14.50 -1.92
N LEU A 213 2.67 -15.69 -2.39
CA LEU A 213 2.59 -16.93 -1.62
C LEU A 213 3.43 -16.85 -0.33
N GLU A 214 4.67 -16.39 -0.44
CA GLU A 214 5.53 -16.16 0.73
C GLU A 214 4.89 -15.17 1.72
N LYS A 215 4.27 -14.09 1.23
CA LYS A 215 3.59 -13.11 2.09
C LYS A 215 2.34 -13.68 2.75
N ILE A 216 1.52 -14.47 2.04
CA ILE A 216 0.36 -15.15 2.62
C ILE A 216 0.81 -16.03 3.79
N GLU A 217 1.82 -16.88 3.60
CA GLU A 217 2.33 -17.76 4.67
C GLU A 217 2.95 -16.95 5.82
N ALA A 218 3.77 -15.94 5.51
CA ALA A 218 4.44 -15.12 6.51
C ALA A 218 3.46 -14.35 7.42
N TYR A 219 2.33 -13.87 6.87
CA TYR A 219 1.38 -13.02 7.59
C TYR A 219 0.11 -13.75 8.04
N ARG A 220 -0.03 -15.03 7.77
CA ARG A 220 -1.20 -15.85 8.17
C ARG A 220 -1.57 -15.71 9.64
N LYS A 221 -0.57 -15.59 10.54
CA LYS A 221 -0.76 -15.54 12.00
C LYS A 221 -0.20 -14.27 12.66
N LYS A 222 0.26 -13.31 11.88
CA LYS A 222 0.88 -12.09 12.42
C LYS A 222 0.51 -10.81 11.66
N ASN A 223 -0.58 -10.85 10.88
CA ASN A 223 -1.11 -9.65 10.21
C ASN A 223 -1.64 -8.64 11.25
N LEU A 224 -1.97 -7.44 10.78
CA LEU A 224 -2.40 -6.34 11.64
C LEU A 224 -3.67 -6.68 12.43
N ARG A 225 -4.61 -7.42 11.83
CA ARG A 225 -5.82 -7.91 12.52
C ARG A 225 -5.47 -8.82 13.69
N GLN A 226 -4.49 -9.72 13.54
CA GLN A 226 -4.01 -10.58 14.63
C GLN A 226 -3.32 -9.76 15.73
N GLN A 227 -2.55 -8.74 15.37
CA GLN A 227 -1.94 -7.82 16.35
C GLN A 227 -3.02 -7.00 17.08
N MET A 228 -4.04 -6.51 16.39
CA MET A 228 -5.18 -5.83 17.01
C MET A 228 -5.80 -6.70 18.12
N HIS A 229 -6.05 -7.97 17.86
CA HIS A 229 -6.60 -8.90 18.88
C HIS A 229 -5.71 -9.00 20.12
N ARG A 230 -4.40 -8.95 19.95
CA ARG A 230 -3.44 -8.95 21.07
C ARG A 230 -3.66 -7.73 21.96
N TYR A 231 -3.79 -6.53 21.41
CA TYR A 231 -3.96 -5.30 22.18
C TYR A 231 -5.38 -5.12 22.73
N LEU A 232 -6.40 -5.60 22.03
CA LEU A 232 -7.80 -5.50 22.50
C LEU A 232 -8.18 -6.58 23.52
N ASN A 233 -7.45 -7.70 23.63
CA ASN A 233 -7.72 -8.78 24.57
C ASN A 233 -7.14 -8.57 25.97
N GLU A 234 -6.16 -7.71 26.15
CA GLU A 234 -5.65 -7.31 27.45
C GLU A 234 -6.58 -6.28 28.11
N LYS A 235 -6.41 -6.03 29.42
CA LYS A 235 -7.34 -5.24 30.29
C LYS A 235 -7.71 -3.84 29.75
N GLU A 236 -7.01 -3.34 28.78
CA GLU A 236 -7.27 -2.07 28.07
C GLU A 236 -8.25 -2.23 26.88
N LYS A 237 -9.13 -3.20 26.91
CA LYS A 237 -10.17 -3.54 25.92
C LYS A 237 -11.03 -2.37 25.39
N LYS A 238 -10.72 -1.16 25.76
CA LYS A 238 -11.44 0.06 25.41
C LYS A 238 -10.50 1.21 25.02
N SER A 239 -9.36 0.93 24.42
CA SER A 239 -8.73 2.05 23.74
C SER A 239 -9.61 2.40 22.53
N SER A 240 -10.62 3.25 22.78
CA SER A 240 -11.48 3.81 21.75
C SER A 240 -10.65 4.34 20.58
N ASP A 241 -9.48 4.86 20.86
CA ASP A 241 -8.59 5.50 19.88
C ASP A 241 -7.95 4.49 18.92
N ILE A 242 -7.56 3.29 19.40
CA ILE A 242 -7.06 2.21 18.52
C ILE A 242 -8.17 1.72 17.60
N ILE A 243 -9.38 1.52 18.13
CA ILE A 243 -10.53 1.09 17.33
C ILE A 243 -10.86 2.16 16.27
N VAL A 244 -10.89 3.43 16.66
CA VAL A 244 -11.14 4.55 15.73
C VAL A 244 -10.06 4.56 14.65
N ALA A 245 -8.79 4.50 15.01
CA ALA A 245 -7.69 4.56 14.04
C ALA A 245 -7.68 3.36 13.06
N LEU A 246 -8.03 2.15 13.53
CA LEU A 246 -8.16 0.97 12.67
C LEU A 246 -9.37 1.05 11.74
N ARG A 247 -10.50 1.58 12.22
CA ARG A 247 -11.67 1.84 11.36
C ARG A 247 -11.36 2.89 10.30
N GLU A 248 -10.64 3.95 10.64
CA GLU A 248 -10.16 4.95 9.69
C GLU A 248 -9.24 4.32 8.64
N PHE A 249 -8.29 3.47 9.06
CA PHE A 249 -7.40 2.76 8.14
C PHE A 249 -8.19 1.89 7.14
N ASP A 250 -9.17 1.16 7.63
CA ASP A 250 -10.07 0.33 6.82
C ASP A 250 -10.84 1.19 5.79
N LEU A 251 -11.39 2.33 6.23
CA LEU A 251 -12.08 3.28 5.34
C LEU A 251 -11.13 3.89 4.30
N TYR A 252 -9.96 4.34 4.72
CA TYR A 252 -9.01 4.94 3.78
C TYR A 252 -8.56 3.95 2.71
N ALA A 253 -8.17 2.75 3.11
CA ALA A 253 -7.69 1.73 2.18
C ALA A 253 -8.81 1.16 1.29
N ASN A 254 -9.97 0.82 1.86
CA ASN A 254 -10.99 0.04 1.17
C ASN A 254 -12.18 0.86 0.66
N VAL A 255 -12.29 2.13 1.03
CA VAL A 255 -13.38 3.01 0.58
C VAL A 255 -12.84 4.27 -0.10
N HIS A 256 -12.12 5.13 0.60
CA HIS A 256 -11.72 6.44 0.09
C HIS A 256 -10.72 6.34 -1.08
N TRP A 257 -9.71 5.49 -0.98
CA TRP A 257 -8.75 5.25 -2.03
C TRP A 257 -9.38 4.65 -3.31
N PRO A 258 -10.17 3.56 -3.24
CA PRO A 258 -10.88 3.05 -4.41
C PRO A 258 -11.87 4.05 -5.02
N LEU A 259 -12.53 4.88 -4.20
CA LEU A 259 -13.44 5.93 -4.70
C LEU A 259 -12.68 7.04 -5.42
N ALA A 260 -11.54 7.49 -4.90
CA ALA A 260 -10.70 8.47 -5.58
C ALA A 260 -10.26 7.95 -6.95
N HIS A 261 -9.86 6.68 -7.02
CA HIS A 261 -9.53 6.01 -8.27
C HIS A 261 -10.75 5.89 -9.21
N PHE A 262 -11.91 5.54 -8.67
CA PHE A 262 -13.15 5.47 -9.44
C PHE A 262 -13.52 6.84 -10.05
N ARG A 263 -13.40 7.93 -9.31
CA ARG A 263 -13.61 9.31 -9.82
C ARG A 263 -12.69 9.62 -11.00
N ALA A 264 -11.40 9.32 -10.89
CA ALA A 264 -10.45 9.51 -11.98
C ALA A 264 -10.84 8.66 -13.21
N ALA A 265 -11.25 7.41 -13.01
CA ALA A 265 -11.73 6.56 -14.09
C ALA A 265 -13.00 7.14 -14.75
N VAL A 266 -13.98 7.63 -13.99
CA VAL A 266 -15.18 8.30 -14.53
C VAL A 266 -14.78 9.52 -15.33
N ARG A 267 -13.93 10.39 -14.78
CA ARG A 267 -13.46 11.61 -15.44
C ARG A 267 -12.84 11.35 -16.81
N HIS A 268 -12.00 10.33 -16.92
CA HIS A 268 -11.20 10.07 -18.11
C HIS A 268 -11.78 9.05 -19.08
N LEU A 269 -12.61 8.09 -18.60
CA LEU A 269 -13.11 6.99 -19.42
C LEU A 269 -14.59 7.13 -19.86
N VAL A 270 -15.35 8.05 -19.24
CA VAL A 270 -16.74 8.31 -19.62
C VAL A 270 -16.81 9.55 -20.51
N SER A 271 -17.39 9.43 -21.71
CA SER A 271 -17.74 10.57 -22.58
C SER A 271 -19.23 10.56 -22.86
N HIS A 272 -19.79 11.67 -23.37
CA HIS A 272 -21.22 11.78 -23.70
C HIS A 272 -21.72 10.65 -24.63
N ASN A 273 -20.84 10.06 -25.45
CA ASN A 273 -21.24 9.10 -26.50
C ASN A 273 -20.64 7.69 -26.31
N ALA A 274 -19.73 7.47 -25.33
CA ALA A 274 -19.11 6.16 -25.16
C ALA A 274 -18.47 5.99 -23.80
N VAL A 275 -18.48 4.75 -23.30
CA VAL A 275 -17.71 4.32 -22.13
C VAL A 275 -16.55 3.48 -22.60
N LYS A 276 -15.34 3.95 -22.36
CA LYS A 276 -14.13 3.24 -22.71
C LYS A 276 -13.78 2.20 -21.64
N GLY A 277 -13.33 1.01 -22.07
CA GLY A 277 -12.78 -0.01 -21.17
C GLY A 277 -11.50 0.45 -20.47
N ALA A 278 -11.16 -0.18 -19.35
CA ALA A 278 -9.86 0.02 -18.70
C ALA A 278 -8.72 -0.47 -19.61
N THR A 279 -7.54 0.13 -19.48
CA THR A 279 -6.34 -0.20 -20.27
C THR A 279 -5.93 -1.67 -20.09
N GLY A 280 -6.09 -2.24 -18.90
CA GLY A 280 -5.81 -3.64 -18.60
C GLY A 280 -6.94 -4.62 -18.91
N GLY A 281 -8.01 -4.19 -19.59
CA GLY A 281 -9.17 -5.04 -19.93
C GLY A 281 -10.10 -5.37 -18.75
N THR A 282 -9.93 -4.74 -17.60
CA THR A 282 -10.78 -4.94 -16.42
C THR A 282 -12.09 -4.17 -16.52
N ASN A 283 -13.19 -4.75 -15.97
CA ASN A 283 -14.45 -4.04 -15.84
C ASN A 283 -14.41 -3.10 -14.61
N TRP A 284 -13.78 -1.94 -14.77
CA TRP A 284 -13.59 -0.97 -13.71
C TRP A 284 -14.88 -0.48 -13.04
N ARG A 285 -15.99 -0.43 -13.76
CA ARG A 285 -17.31 -0.05 -13.19
C ARG A 285 -17.81 -1.04 -12.14
N LYS A 286 -17.49 -2.31 -12.30
CA LYS A 286 -17.89 -3.37 -11.38
C LYS A 286 -16.86 -3.58 -10.27
N TYR A 287 -15.58 -3.35 -10.54
CA TYR A 287 -14.50 -3.75 -9.63
C TYR A 287 -13.83 -2.60 -8.89
N LEU A 288 -13.98 -1.33 -9.29
CA LEU A 288 -13.43 -0.21 -8.50
C LEU A 288 -14.36 0.23 -7.36
N PRO A 289 -15.70 0.32 -7.52
CA PRO A 289 -16.54 0.82 -6.44
C PRO A 289 -16.51 -0.10 -5.21
N PRO A 290 -16.24 0.42 -4.00
CA PRO A 290 -16.15 -0.36 -2.77
C PRO A 290 -17.38 -1.21 -2.48
N ARG A 291 -18.56 -0.73 -2.84
CA ARG A 291 -19.85 -1.44 -2.66
C ARG A 291 -19.91 -2.82 -3.33
N PHE A 292 -19.10 -3.05 -4.36
CA PHE A 292 -19.05 -4.32 -5.07
C PHE A 292 -17.92 -5.22 -4.55
N GLN A 293 -16.79 -4.65 -4.16
CA GLN A 293 -15.67 -5.41 -3.62
C GLN A 293 -15.91 -5.85 -2.19
N ARG A 294 -16.50 -5.00 -1.35
CA ARG A 294 -16.80 -5.23 0.07
C ARG A 294 -15.61 -5.77 0.86
N ILE A 295 -14.43 -5.28 0.59
CA ILE A 295 -13.25 -5.64 1.37
C ILE A 295 -13.26 -4.87 2.67
N ILE A 296 -13.11 -5.60 3.77
CA ILE A 296 -13.09 -5.08 5.14
C ILE A 296 -11.93 -5.78 5.86
N PHE A 297 -10.95 -5.02 6.35
CA PHE A 297 -9.79 -5.59 7.02
C PHE A 297 -10.09 -6.06 8.44
N PHE A 298 -10.95 -5.34 9.14
CA PHE A 298 -11.29 -5.59 10.55
C PHE A 298 -12.80 -5.78 10.72
N PRO A 299 -13.37 -6.88 10.22
CA PRO A 299 -14.83 -7.07 10.17
C PRO A 299 -15.50 -7.06 11.56
N GLU A 300 -14.77 -7.37 12.63
CA GLU A 300 -15.25 -7.32 14.02
C GLU A 300 -15.42 -5.90 14.57
N LEU A 301 -14.83 -4.90 13.94
CA LEU A 301 -14.97 -3.50 14.33
C LEU A 301 -16.21 -2.81 13.71
N TRP A 302 -16.94 -3.53 12.85
CA TRP A 302 -18.07 -3.00 12.10
C TRP A 302 -19.34 -3.78 12.42
N SER A 303 -20.46 -3.08 12.65
CA SER A 303 -21.77 -3.71 12.79
C SER A 303 -22.22 -4.36 11.47
N ASP A 304 -23.18 -5.25 11.53
CA ASP A 304 -23.71 -5.88 10.32
C ASP A 304 -24.40 -4.87 9.39
N GLU A 305 -25.06 -3.85 9.97
CA GLU A 305 -25.66 -2.75 9.22
C GLU A 305 -24.59 -1.93 8.46
N GLU A 306 -23.45 -1.60 9.08
CA GLU A 306 -22.33 -0.90 8.44
C GLU A 306 -21.71 -1.74 7.31
N LYS A 307 -21.55 -3.05 7.53
CA LYS A 307 -21.05 -3.99 6.50
C LYS A 307 -22.00 -4.09 5.31
N ASP A 308 -23.29 -4.16 5.55
CA ASP A 308 -24.32 -4.21 4.50
C ASP A 308 -24.41 -2.91 3.69
N ASN A 309 -24.11 -1.80 4.32
CA ASN A 309 -24.05 -0.48 3.69
C ASN A 309 -22.65 -0.11 3.18
N TRP A 310 -21.67 -1.01 3.25
CA TRP A 310 -20.28 -0.74 2.88
C TRP A 310 -20.14 -0.15 1.48
N GLY A 311 -19.63 1.06 1.41
CA GLY A 311 -19.43 1.81 0.17
C GLY A 311 -20.69 2.33 -0.53
N LYS A 312 -21.93 2.11 -0.01
CA LYS A 312 -23.16 2.53 -0.68
C LYS A 312 -23.42 4.04 -0.59
N SER A 313 -23.36 4.62 0.62
CA SER A 313 -23.60 6.06 0.84
C SER A 313 -22.58 6.93 0.12
N TRP A 314 -21.32 6.55 0.22
CA TRP A 314 -20.21 7.30 -0.39
C TRP A 314 -20.23 7.31 -1.92
N VAL A 315 -20.72 6.25 -2.59
CA VAL A 315 -20.89 6.26 -4.05
C VAL A 315 -22.02 7.16 -4.47
N LEU A 316 -23.11 7.24 -3.70
CA LEU A 316 -24.26 8.11 -4.01
C LEU A 316 -23.92 9.60 -3.86
N GLU A 317 -23.09 9.96 -2.90
CA GLU A 317 -22.61 11.32 -2.71
C GLU A 317 -21.72 11.79 -3.89
N GLN A 318 -20.98 10.87 -4.49
CA GLN A 318 -20.04 11.15 -5.57
C GLN A 318 -20.67 11.25 -6.96
N VAL A 319 -21.87 10.70 -7.15
CA VAL A 319 -22.60 10.74 -8.44
C VAL A 319 -23.51 11.97 -8.54
N LYS A 320 -23.69 12.71 -7.43
CA LYS A 320 -24.52 13.92 -7.39
C LYS A 320 -23.77 15.20 -7.76
N GLU A 321 -22.46 15.18 -7.89
CA GLU A 321 -21.60 16.25 -8.42
C GLU A 321 -21.22 15.96 -9.89
#